data_0608cfca1574824b89db73ae7c4e73ba
#
_entry.id   0608cfca1574824b89db73ae7c4e73ba
#
_cell.length_a   1.000
_cell.length_b   1.000
_cell.length_c   1.000
_cell.angle_alpha   90.00
_cell.angle_beta   90.00
_cell.angle_gamma   90.00
#
_symmetry.space_group_name_H-M   'P 1'
#
loop_
_entity.id
_entity.type
_entity.pdbx_description
1 polymer ?
#
loop_
_entity_poly.entity_id
_entity_poly.type
_entity_poly.pdbx_seq_one_letter_code
_entity_poly.pdbx_strand_id
1 'polypeptide(L)'
;MLTQRTHNTESIYCSLLAVFVTLLVTLCAFATDATAADQRPNIVVIVVDDAGLTDFAPFGGEARMPTIQALADRGAKFTQHHSSPLCAPSRAMLLTGIDNHRTGIATMPEIIPADHRDKPGYSLSLEPGVLTLADRLKAAGYQTYISGKWHLGSRPEDLPNAHGFDRSFALDASGADNWEQKSYMGFYDSAPWFEDGKPAQLPDNFYSSEFIIDRMIDYVDQGIKSRPFFSYIAFQAIHIPVQAPREITDLYNGVYDQGWHTLQKQRWQRAVELGLIPRESAPAYMPETARDWESLDSKEKQLYARSMAVQAAMLDAMDRHIGRFVDYLEQQGELDNTLFVVTSDNGPEPSDPYQWLSSRIWMATHGYHHNIETLGEKGSMGFIGPEWASATASPGGLFKFYASEGGIRVPLIIAGPNIPDLSATKPSVINAFSMVTDITPTILDYIGLDYIQAAEDTQNLAEVAITGRSLMPLLDGSKQAVYAHDEPIGMEVSGNSALFKGDYKITRNTPPQGDNIWRLYNLAKDPGETLDLREKEHHKFAELMLDYEAYEKEFGVLPIPKNFDHMKQIYANTVRKMMAANWTSLLLASFILIGLMAVFIYILYRKKRT
;
A
#
# COMPACT_ATOMS: atom_id res chain seq x y z
N MET A 1 -8.57 50.35 -80.56
CA MET A 1 -8.33 50.69 -79.12
C MET A 1 -9.20 49.87 -78.18
N LEU A 2 -9.65 48.70 -78.53
CA LEU A 2 -10.55 47.87 -77.70
C LEU A 2 -9.96 46.50 -77.33
N THR A 3 -8.77 46.11 -77.77
CA THR A 3 -8.14 44.79 -77.52
C THR A 3 -7.08 44.81 -76.40
N GLN A 4 -6.73 45.93 -75.79
CA GLN A 4 -5.75 45.98 -74.68
C GLN A 4 -6.34 46.06 -73.30
N ARG A 5 -7.69 46.19 -73.11
CA ARG A 5 -8.32 46.24 -71.77
C ARG A 5 -8.72 44.90 -71.23
N THR A 6 -8.87 43.84 -71.99
CA THR A 6 -9.27 42.50 -71.54
C THR A 6 -8.10 41.73 -70.99
N HIS A 7 -6.88 41.88 -71.41
CA HIS A 7 -5.70 41.17 -70.88
C HIS A 7 -5.27 41.60 -69.46
N ASN A 8 -5.55 42.87 -69.06
CA ASN A 8 -5.18 43.38 -67.76
C ASN A 8 -6.13 42.89 -66.64
N THR A 9 -7.41 42.65 -66.95
CA THR A 9 -8.39 42.13 -65.95
C THR A 9 -8.19 40.66 -65.65
N GLU A 10 -7.87 39.82 -66.63
CA GLU A 10 -7.58 38.41 -66.42
C GLU A 10 -6.30 38.17 -65.58
N SER A 11 -5.26 38.98 -65.81
CA SER A 11 -4.02 38.94 -65.04
C SER A 11 -4.22 39.31 -63.57
N ILE A 12 -5.10 40.27 -63.26
CA ILE A 12 -5.43 40.71 -61.89
C ILE A 12 -6.25 39.63 -61.18
N TYR A 13 -7.19 38.99 -61.85
CA TYR A 13 -7.98 37.87 -61.26
C TYR A 13 -7.11 36.65 -61.00
N CYS A 14 -6.18 36.28 -61.89
CA CYS A 14 -5.23 35.18 -61.65
C CYS A 14 -4.29 35.49 -60.49
N SER A 15 -3.81 36.74 -60.34
CA SER A 15 -2.95 37.14 -59.22
C SER A 15 -3.70 37.14 -57.89
N LEU A 16 -4.95 37.63 -57.85
CA LEU A 16 -5.81 37.61 -56.66
C LEU A 16 -6.19 36.18 -56.22
N LEU A 17 -6.47 35.31 -57.20
CA LEU A 17 -6.76 33.88 -56.93
C LEU A 17 -5.53 33.17 -56.39
N ALA A 18 -4.33 33.44 -56.94
CA ALA A 18 -3.08 32.89 -56.44
C ALA A 18 -2.77 33.34 -55.00
N VAL A 19 -2.99 34.61 -54.67
CA VAL A 19 -2.84 35.14 -53.30
C VAL A 19 -3.86 34.50 -52.36
N PHE A 20 -5.11 34.35 -52.80
CA PHE A 20 -6.16 33.74 -51.98
C PHE A 20 -5.90 32.25 -51.71
N VAL A 21 -5.43 31.52 -52.75
CA VAL A 21 -5.05 30.10 -52.61
C VAL A 21 -3.82 29.96 -51.68
N THR A 22 -2.82 30.87 -51.83
CA THR A 22 -1.65 30.87 -50.93
C THR A 22 -2.04 31.19 -49.49
N LEU A 23 -2.95 32.15 -49.29
CA LEU A 23 -3.48 32.49 -47.95
C LEU A 23 -4.28 31.31 -47.34
N LEU A 24 -5.10 30.64 -48.16
CA LEU A 24 -5.85 29.45 -47.73
C LEU A 24 -4.94 28.26 -47.37
N VAL A 25 -3.90 28.02 -48.17
CA VAL A 25 -2.89 26.98 -47.90
C VAL A 25 -2.08 27.33 -46.66
N THR A 26 -1.74 28.61 -46.45
CA THR A 26 -1.06 29.05 -45.23
C THR A 26 -1.97 28.95 -44.01
N LEU A 27 -3.26 29.32 -44.11
CA LEU A 27 -4.24 29.11 -43.03
C LEU A 27 -4.46 27.62 -42.71
N CYS A 28 -4.52 26.76 -43.73
CA CYS A 28 -4.60 25.32 -43.53
C CYS A 28 -3.31 24.72 -42.92
N ALA A 29 -2.12 25.30 -43.27
CA ALA A 29 -0.86 24.88 -42.65
C ALA A 29 -0.73 25.34 -41.18
N PHE A 30 -1.36 26.45 -40.80
CA PHE A 30 -1.46 26.88 -39.39
C PHE A 30 -2.60 26.20 -38.61
N ALA A 31 -3.55 25.56 -39.27
CA ALA A 31 -4.64 24.82 -38.62
C ALA A 31 -4.26 23.36 -38.26
N THR A 32 -3.05 22.91 -38.60
CA THR A 32 -2.58 21.54 -38.28
C THR A 32 -1.72 21.43 -37.02
N ASP A 33 -1.47 22.55 -36.33
CA ASP A 33 -0.96 22.51 -34.95
C ASP A 33 -2.10 22.50 -33.89
N ALA A 34 -3.24 21.91 -34.21
CA ALA A 34 -4.02 21.27 -33.15
C ALA A 34 -3.11 20.17 -32.62
N THR A 35 -2.44 20.42 -31.50
CA THR A 35 -1.68 19.39 -30.77
C THR A 35 -2.56 18.15 -30.71
N ALA A 36 -2.19 17.12 -31.48
CA ALA A 36 -2.86 15.83 -31.36
C ALA A 36 -2.89 15.52 -29.87
N ALA A 37 -4.07 15.30 -29.31
CA ALA A 37 -4.18 14.91 -27.91
C ALA A 37 -3.23 13.74 -27.68
N ASP A 38 -2.44 13.79 -26.64
CA ASP A 38 -1.54 12.70 -26.30
C ASP A 38 -2.38 11.44 -26.12
N GLN A 39 -2.21 10.46 -27.00
CA GLN A 39 -3.02 9.23 -27.02
C GLN A 39 -2.55 8.20 -26.00
N ARG A 40 -1.48 8.51 -25.23
CA ARG A 40 -1.05 7.60 -24.17
C ARG A 40 -2.14 7.48 -23.11
N PRO A 41 -2.35 6.27 -22.57
CA PRO A 41 -3.41 6.04 -21.58
C PRO A 41 -3.14 6.79 -20.27
N ASN A 42 -4.21 7.14 -19.57
CA ASN A 42 -4.15 7.53 -18.18
C ASN A 42 -3.75 6.33 -17.32
N ILE A 43 -3.17 6.59 -16.16
CA ILE A 43 -2.70 5.56 -15.23
C ILE A 43 -3.30 5.82 -13.87
N VAL A 44 -3.98 4.81 -13.31
CA VAL A 44 -4.57 4.85 -11.98
C VAL A 44 -4.02 3.67 -11.17
N VAL A 45 -3.29 3.95 -10.11
CA VAL A 45 -2.80 2.97 -9.14
C VAL A 45 -3.59 3.14 -7.85
N ILE A 46 -4.29 2.09 -7.45
CA ILE A 46 -5.10 2.05 -6.22
C ILE A 46 -4.42 1.11 -5.23
N VAL A 47 -4.06 1.63 -4.06
CA VAL A 47 -3.43 0.87 -2.99
C VAL A 47 -4.35 0.85 -1.78
N VAL A 48 -4.72 -0.35 -1.34
CA VAL A 48 -5.45 -0.61 -0.10
C VAL A 48 -4.44 -0.87 1.01
N ASP A 49 -4.70 -0.41 2.22
CA ASP A 49 -3.81 -0.54 3.36
C ASP A 49 -4.22 -1.77 4.20
N ASP A 50 -3.29 -2.71 4.42
CA ASP A 50 -3.46 -3.88 5.28
C ASP A 50 -4.49 -4.94 4.81
N ALA A 51 -4.71 -5.09 3.52
CA ALA A 51 -5.66 -6.07 3.00
C ALA A 51 -4.96 -7.36 2.52
N GLY A 52 -5.36 -8.50 3.05
CA GLY A 52 -4.91 -9.81 2.57
C GLY A 52 -5.52 -10.19 1.22
N LEU A 53 -4.96 -11.22 0.59
CA LEU A 53 -5.40 -11.70 -0.72
C LEU A 53 -6.93 -11.89 -0.79
N THR A 54 -7.49 -12.59 0.20
CA THR A 54 -8.92 -12.92 0.22
C THR A 54 -9.79 -11.90 0.95
N ASP A 55 -9.30 -10.70 1.25
CA ASP A 55 -10.13 -9.57 1.63
C ASP A 55 -10.86 -8.98 0.42
N PHE A 56 -10.30 -9.17 -0.77
CA PHE A 56 -10.89 -8.69 -2.01
C PHE A 56 -11.94 -9.66 -2.57
N ALA A 57 -13.11 -9.15 -2.94
CA ALA A 57 -14.20 -9.96 -3.52
C ALA A 57 -13.77 -10.78 -4.76
N PRO A 58 -12.96 -10.24 -5.72
CA PRO A 58 -12.46 -11.03 -6.86
C PRO A 58 -11.59 -12.23 -6.48
N PHE A 59 -11.08 -12.27 -5.25
CA PHE A 59 -10.26 -13.35 -4.71
C PHE A 59 -10.99 -14.16 -3.62
N GLY A 60 -12.31 -13.96 -3.46
CA GLY A 60 -13.15 -14.76 -2.60
C GLY A 60 -13.59 -14.11 -1.30
N GLY A 61 -13.30 -12.83 -1.09
CA GLY A 61 -13.78 -12.04 0.04
C GLY A 61 -15.31 -11.85 0.03
N GLU A 62 -15.89 -11.67 1.20
CA GLU A 62 -17.33 -11.50 1.39
C GLU A 62 -17.77 -10.03 1.39
N ALA A 63 -16.82 -9.07 1.44
CA ALA A 63 -17.12 -7.65 1.34
C ALA A 63 -17.66 -7.30 -0.06
N ARG A 64 -18.62 -6.39 -0.14
CA ARG A 64 -19.19 -5.94 -1.40
C ARG A 64 -18.24 -5.00 -2.09
N MET A 65 -17.68 -5.43 -3.22
CA MET A 65 -16.72 -4.66 -4.00
C MET A 65 -17.06 -4.74 -5.50
N PRO A 66 -18.24 -4.26 -5.93
CA PRO A 66 -18.69 -4.38 -7.32
C PRO A 66 -17.80 -3.64 -8.30
N THR A 67 -17.20 -2.51 -7.92
CA THR A 67 -16.31 -1.72 -8.79
C THR A 67 -14.98 -2.47 -9.02
N ILE A 68 -14.33 -2.93 -7.97
CA ILE A 68 -13.09 -3.70 -8.08
C ILE A 68 -13.36 -5.05 -8.77
N GLN A 69 -14.54 -5.66 -8.56
CA GLN A 69 -14.95 -6.87 -9.29
C GLN A 69 -15.04 -6.58 -10.80
N ALA A 70 -15.68 -5.47 -11.19
CA ALA A 70 -15.80 -5.08 -12.60
C ALA A 70 -14.42 -4.82 -13.26
N LEU A 71 -13.49 -4.19 -12.52
CA LEU A 71 -12.10 -4.03 -12.98
C LEU A 71 -11.41 -5.40 -13.14
N ALA A 72 -11.58 -6.31 -12.19
CA ALA A 72 -11.02 -7.66 -12.25
C ALA A 72 -11.58 -8.50 -13.41
N ASP A 73 -12.85 -8.32 -13.72
CA ASP A 73 -13.54 -9.05 -14.80
C ASP A 73 -13.06 -8.61 -16.20
N ARG A 74 -12.58 -7.37 -16.34
CA ARG A 74 -12.02 -6.82 -17.59
C ARG A 74 -10.48 -6.78 -17.60
N GLY A 75 -9.81 -7.40 -16.64
CA GLY A 75 -8.37 -7.38 -16.48
C GLY A 75 -7.76 -8.72 -16.11
N ALA A 76 -6.51 -8.70 -15.69
CA ALA A 76 -5.77 -9.84 -15.18
C ALA A 76 -5.70 -9.82 -13.64
N LYS A 77 -5.93 -10.98 -13.02
CA LYS A 77 -5.77 -11.22 -11.57
C LYS A 77 -4.51 -12.03 -11.32
N PHE A 78 -3.62 -11.53 -10.49
CA PHE A 78 -2.41 -12.24 -10.10
C PHE A 78 -2.62 -12.93 -8.75
N THR A 79 -2.33 -14.22 -8.68
CA THR A 79 -2.55 -15.03 -7.48
C THR A 79 -1.30 -15.26 -6.66
N GLN A 80 -0.12 -14.96 -7.23
CA GLN A 80 1.20 -15.12 -6.62
C GLN A 80 1.94 -13.77 -6.61
N HIS A 81 1.22 -12.69 -6.28
CA HIS A 81 1.81 -11.37 -6.12
C HIS A 81 2.19 -11.14 -4.65
N HIS A 82 3.42 -10.72 -4.45
CA HIS A 82 3.98 -10.53 -3.12
C HIS A 82 4.43 -9.08 -2.90
N SER A 83 4.12 -8.56 -1.73
CA SER A 83 4.60 -7.27 -1.23
C SER A 83 5.62 -7.48 -0.12
N SER A 84 6.07 -6.41 0.54
CA SER A 84 6.76 -6.52 1.81
C SER A 84 5.75 -6.68 2.97
N PRO A 85 6.16 -7.19 4.14
CA PRO A 85 5.24 -7.36 5.27
C PRO A 85 4.90 -6.05 6.00
N LEU A 86 5.35 -4.89 5.50
CA LEU A 86 5.13 -3.56 6.11
C LEU A 86 4.84 -2.48 5.08
N CYS A 87 4.00 -1.51 5.45
CA CYS A 87 3.47 -0.46 4.59
C CYS A 87 4.54 0.41 3.92
N ALA A 88 5.42 1.08 4.69
CA ALA A 88 6.38 2.03 4.12
C ALA A 88 7.38 1.35 3.16
N PRO A 89 8.01 0.21 3.50
CA PRO A 89 8.83 -0.55 2.54
C PRO A 89 8.07 -0.93 1.27
N SER A 90 6.84 -1.47 1.38
CA SER A 90 6.03 -1.83 0.21
C SER A 90 5.73 -0.63 -0.68
N ARG A 91 5.37 0.51 -0.08
CA ARG A 91 5.06 1.75 -0.83
C ARG A 91 6.29 2.30 -1.54
N ALA A 92 7.46 2.26 -0.89
CA ALA A 92 8.72 2.61 -1.52
C ALA A 92 9.03 1.66 -2.71
N MET A 93 8.94 0.35 -2.50
CA MET A 93 9.15 -0.66 -3.53
C MET A 93 8.18 -0.49 -4.72
N LEU A 94 6.88 -0.24 -4.45
CA LEU A 94 5.86 -0.03 -5.47
C LEU A 94 6.17 1.21 -6.33
N LEU A 95 6.42 2.34 -5.66
CA LEU A 95 6.58 3.63 -6.33
C LEU A 95 7.93 3.77 -7.07
N THR A 96 8.93 2.98 -6.70
CA THR A 96 10.27 3.11 -7.29
C THR A 96 10.65 1.93 -8.19
N GLY A 97 10.05 0.75 -7.96
CA GLY A 97 10.48 -0.50 -8.59
C GLY A 97 11.79 -1.04 -8.01
N ILE A 98 12.21 -0.55 -6.83
CA ILE A 98 13.53 -0.82 -6.23
C ILE A 98 13.33 -1.56 -4.90
N ASP A 99 14.19 -2.52 -4.58
CA ASP A 99 14.23 -3.19 -3.27
C ASP A 99 14.32 -2.18 -2.12
N ASN A 100 13.59 -2.43 -1.04
CA ASN A 100 13.45 -1.51 0.09
C ASN A 100 14.79 -1.06 0.71
N HIS A 101 15.81 -1.94 0.77
CA HIS A 101 17.13 -1.61 1.33
C HIS A 101 17.93 -0.63 0.46
N ARG A 102 17.57 -0.49 -0.82
CA ARG A 102 18.20 0.47 -1.74
C ARG A 102 17.43 1.77 -1.87
N THR A 103 16.20 1.82 -1.32
CA THR A 103 15.38 3.04 -1.36
C THR A 103 15.64 4.00 -0.20
N GLY A 104 16.22 3.52 0.90
CA GLY A 104 16.31 4.21 2.18
C GLY A 104 15.20 3.83 3.17
N ILE A 105 14.19 3.09 2.73
CA ILE A 105 13.01 2.69 3.50
C ILE A 105 13.07 1.18 3.82
N ALA A 106 14.18 0.71 4.37
CA ALA A 106 14.33 -0.70 4.76
C ALA A 106 13.33 -1.14 5.85
N THR A 107 12.77 -0.20 6.61
CA THR A 107 11.79 -0.45 7.68
C THR A 107 10.92 0.78 7.93
N MET A 108 10.11 0.77 8.99
CA MET A 108 9.26 1.89 9.41
C MET A 108 9.84 2.63 10.62
N PRO A 109 9.53 3.95 10.79
CA PRO A 109 10.00 4.76 11.93
C PRO A 109 9.59 4.19 13.29
N GLU A 110 8.44 3.52 13.36
CA GLU A 110 7.90 2.93 14.58
C GLU A 110 8.69 1.71 15.06
N ILE A 111 9.31 0.97 14.13
CA ILE A 111 9.90 -0.36 14.39
C ILE A 111 11.44 -0.31 14.38
N ILE A 112 12.05 0.69 13.73
CA ILE A 112 13.49 0.71 13.51
C ILE A 112 14.29 0.54 14.82
N PRO A 113 15.23 -0.42 14.90
CA PRO A 113 16.17 -0.52 16.01
C PRO A 113 17.09 0.71 16.10
N ALA A 114 17.57 1.00 17.31
CA ALA A 114 18.38 2.20 17.53
C ALA A 114 19.72 2.19 16.78
N ASP A 115 20.31 1.01 16.58
CA ASP A 115 21.58 0.78 15.91
C ASP A 115 21.50 0.76 14.38
N HIS A 116 20.26 0.66 13.83
CA HIS A 116 20.01 0.77 12.39
C HIS A 116 19.77 2.21 11.93
N ARG A 117 19.45 3.14 12.87
CA ARG A 117 19.13 4.53 12.52
C ARG A 117 20.30 5.19 11.79
N ASP A 118 19.95 5.96 10.77
CA ASP A 118 20.90 6.72 9.95
C ASP A 118 21.98 5.87 9.25
N LYS A 119 21.75 4.56 9.11
CA LYS A 119 22.58 3.68 8.28
C LYS A 119 22.11 3.73 6.82
N PRO A 120 23.00 3.46 5.85
CA PRO A 120 22.60 3.32 4.44
C PRO A 120 21.44 2.34 4.28
N GLY A 121 20.43 2.72 3.51
CA GLY A 121 19.19 1.97 3.35
C GLY A 121 18.16 2.13 4.48
N TYR A 122 18.52 2.77 5.60
CA TYR A 122 17.67 2.95 6.80
C TYR A 122 17.46 4.42 7.16
N SER A 123 17.51 5.31 6.19
CA SER A 123 17.28 6.76 6.36
C SER A 123 15.82 7.12 6.68
N LEU A 124 14.88 6.19 6.43
CA LEU A 124 13.42 6.37 6.61
C LEU A 124 12.81 7.45 5.68
N SER A 125 13.52 7.77 4.61
CA SER A 125 13.09 8.60 3.49
C SER A 125 13.77 8.11 2.22
N LEU A 126 13.23 8.47 1.05
CA LEU A 126 13.84 8.09 -0.22
C LEU A 126 15.23 8.72 -0.35
N GLU A 127 16.25 7.89 -0.60
CA GLU A 127 17.64 8.34 -0.71
C GLU A 127 17.90 9.06 -2.05
N PRO A 128 18.91 9.94 -2.11
CA PRO A 128 19.29 10.62 -3.35
C PRO A 128 19.53 9.64 -4.51
N GLY A 129 18.97 9.95 -5.68
CA GLY A 129 19.05 9.09 -6.87
C GLY A 129 17.94 8.03 -6.96
N VAL A 130 17.09 7.89 -5.95
CA VAL A 130 15.88 7.04 -6.00
C VAL A 130 14.76 7.85 -6.65
N LEU A 131 14.41 7.49 -7.89
CA LEU A 131 13.31 8.11 -8.63
C LEU A 131 12.02 7.32 -8.46
N THR A 132 10.94 8.04 -8.21
CA THR A 132 9.60 7.46 -8.14
C THR A 132 9.00 7.27 -9.55
N LEU A 133 7.94 6.47 -9.65
CA LEU A 133 7.11 6.38 -10.85
C LEU A 133 6.55 7.76 -11.25
N ALA A 134 6.21 8.61 -10.26
CA ALA A 134 5.72 9.96 -10.53
C ALA A 134 6.81 10.85 -11.15
N ASP A 135 8.06 10.77 -10.68
CA ASP A 135 9.19 11.50 -11.29
C ASP A 135 9.36 11.12 -12.76
N ARG A 136 9.32 9.81 -13.05
CA ARG A 136 9.50 9.28 -14.42
C ARG A 136 8.34 9.64 -15.34
N LEU A 137 7.10 9.51 -14.85
CA LEU A 137 5.91 9.86 -15.62
C LEU A 137 5.79 11.36 -15.84
N LYS A 138 6.16 12.18 -14.87
CA LYS A 138 6.24 13.64 -15.03
C LYS A 138 7.26 14.05 -16.09
N ALA A 139 8.44 13.44 -16.07
CA ALA A 139 9.46 13.64 -17.11
C ALA A 139 8.96 13.23 -18.50
N ALA A 140 8.11 12.19 -18.58
CA ALA A 140 7.43 11.76 -19.79
C ALA A 140 6.22 12.63 -20.17
N GLY A 141 5.91 13.71 -19.44
CA GLY A 141 4.84 14.66 -19.78
C GLY A 141 3.48 14.36 -19.15
N TYR A 142 3.35 13.37 -18.29
CA TYR A 142 2.12 13.14 -17.50
C TYR A 142 1.90 14.25 -16.47
N GLN A 143 0.65 14.49 -16.14
CA GLN A 143 0.24 15.17 -14.92
C GLN A 143 0.18 14.15 -13.80
N THR A 144 0.69 14.45 -12.62
CA THR A 144 0.92 13.44 -11.57
C THR A 144 0.24 13.85 -10.28
N TYR A 145 -0.63 12.98 -9.76
CA TYR A 145 -1.48 13.27 -8.61
C TYR A 145 -1.43 12.15 -7.58
N ILE A 146 -1.38 12.52 -6.31
CA ILE A 146 -1.54 11.59 -5.18
C ILE A 146 -2.66 12.07 -4.26
N SER A 147 -3.49 11.13 -3.80
CA SER A 147 -4.43 11.35 -2.72
C SER A 147 -4.44 10.16 -1.76
N GLY A 148 -4.16 10.41 -0.47
CA GLY A 148 -4.16 9.42 0.60
C GLY A 148 -2.80 9.17 1.24
N LYS A 149 -2.55 7.94 1.70
CA LYS A 149 -1.37 7.57 2.49
C LYS A 149 -0.07 7.61 1.68
N TRP A 150 0.92 8.37 2.18
CA TRP A 150 2.29 8.46 1.65
C TRP A 150 3.25 7.56 2.42
N HIS A 151 3.52 7.89 3.68
CA HIS A 151 4.33 7.14 4.65
C HIS A 151 5.81 6.93 4.22
N LEU A 152 6.40 7.89 3.50
CA LEU A 152 7.80 7.84 3.04
C LEU A 152 8.63 9.06 3.50
N GLY A 153 8.14 9.81 4.49
CA GLY A 153 8.82 10.94 5.13
C GLY A 153 8.02 12.25 5.11
N SER A 154 8.15 13.03 6.18
CA SER A 154 7.35 14.25 6.46
C SER A 154 8.14 15.55 6.40
N ARG A 155 9.45 15.52 6.14
CA ARG A 155 10.21 16.74 5.87
C ARG A 155 9.78 17.29 4.50
N PRO A 156 9.88 18.62 4.28
CA PRO A 156 9.49 19.20 2.99
C PRO A 156 10.11 18.51 1.75
N GLU A 157 11.37 18.07 1.89
CA GLU A 157 12.10 17.35 0.85
C GLU A 157 11.69 15.88 0.68
N ASP A 158 10.93 15.32 1.63
CA ASP A 158 10.44 13.94 1.59
C ASP A 158 8.98 13.84 1.12
N LEU A 159 8.26 14.98 1.01
CA LEU A 159 6.85 15.00 0.65
C LEU A 159 6.63 14.70 -0.84
N PRO A 160 5.45 14.22 -1.26
CA PRO A 160 5.18 13.81 -2.64
C PRO A 160 5.55 14.85 -3.71
N ASN A 161 5.39 16.14 -3.41
CA ASN A 161 5.71 17.21 -4.36
C ASN A 161 7.22 17.31 -4.68
N ALA A 162 8.09 16.83 -3.77
CA ALA A 162 9.52 16.70 -4.02
C ALA A 162 9.88 15.42 -4.79
N HIS A 163 8.92 14.50 -4.96
CA HIS A 163 9.06 13.19 -5.59
C HIS A 163 8.11 13.03 -6.79
N GLY A 164 8.04 14.06 -7.63
CA GLY A 164 7.41 14.01 -8.94
C GLY A 164 5.91 14.30 -8.98
N PHE A 165 5.18 14.43 -7.86
CA PHE A 165 3.76 14.73 -7.87
C PHE A 165 3.48 16.24 -8.05
N ASP A 166 2.65 16.60 -9.03
CA ASP A 166 2.21 17.97 -9.28
C ASP A 166 1.21 18.44 -8.20
N ARG A 167 0.28 17.57 -7.82
CA ARG A 167 -0.70 17.82 -6.76
C ARG A 167 -0.69 16.68 -5.76
N SER A 168 -0.86 17.01 -4.51
CA SER A 168 -0.86 16.01 -3.45
C SER A 168 -1.83 16.36 -2.32
N PHE A 169 -2.61 15.37 -1.87
CA PHE A 169 -3.25 15.34 -0.56
C PHE A 169 -2.76 14.07 0.15
N ALA A 170 -1.85 14.21 1.11
CA ALA A 170 -1.04 13.10 1.58
C ALA A 170 -0.99 12.98 3.11
N LEU A 171 -1.20 11.76 3.64
CA LEU A 171 -0.93 11.41 5.02
C LEU A 171 0.47 10.79 5.14
N ASP A 172 1.36 11.41 5.92
CA ASP A 172 2.67 10.81 6.24
C ASP A 172 2.70 10.20 7.64
N ALA A 173 1.98 9.10 7.80
CA ALA A 173 1.97 8.27 8.99
C ALA A 173 1.59 6.84 8.63
N SER A 174 1.82 5.88 9.54
CA SER A 174 1.35 4.49 9.34
C SER A 174 -0.18 4.40 9.22
N GLY A 175 -0.92 5.33 9.84
CA GLY A 175 -2.36 5.48 9.76
C GLY A 175 -2.84 6.68 10.57
N ALA A 176 -4.12 6.98 10.51
CA ALA A 176 -4.79 8.04 11.26
C ALA A 176 -6.26 7.69 11.49
N ASP A 177 -6.95 8.46 12.34
CA ASP A 177 -8.41 8.40 12.46
C ASP A 177 -9.08 8.69 11.11
N ASN A 178 -10.11 7.93 10.76
CA ASN A 178 -10.79 8.07 9.48
C ASN A 178 -11.81 9.21 9.44
N TRP A 179 -12.17 9.79 10.59
CA TRP A 179 -13.17 10.84 10.73
C TRP A 179 -12.60 12.19 11.15
N GLU A 180 -11.37 12.21 11.74
CA GLU A 180 -10.80 13.41 12.35
C GLU A 180 -9.29 13.53 12.08
N GLN A 181 -8.76 14.74 12.20
CA GLN A 181 -7.31 14.98 12.14
C GLN A 181 -6.65 14.59 13.47
N LYS A 182 -6.72 13.30 13.77
CA LYS A 182 -6.27 12.73 15.04
C LYS A 182 -5.38 11.51 14.81
N SER A 183 -4.28 11.41 15.54
CA SER A 183 -3.43 10.21 15.52
C SER A 183 -4.16 9.03 16.16
N TYR A 184 -3.85 7.83 15.71
CA TYR A 184 -4.41 6.59 16.27
C TYR A 184 -3.52 5.94 17.32
N MET A 185 -2.29 6.43 17.48
CA MET A 185 -1.32 5.89 18.45
C MET A 185 -0.40 7.00 18.99
N GLY A 186 0.18 6.77 20.18
CA GLY A 186 1.02 7.73 20.86
C GLY A 186 2.40 8.01 20.23
N PHE A 187 2.73 7.34 19.14
CA PHE A 187 3.91 7.62 18.34
C PHE A 187 3.79 8.95 17.56
N TYR A 188 2.60 9.34 17.17
CA TYR A 188 2.31 10.56 16.44
C TYR A 188 1.59 11.58 17.31
N ASP A 189 2.01 12.84 17.28
CA ASP A 189 1.36 13.92 18.03
C ASP A 189 0.00 14.33 17.43
N SER A 190 -0.15 14.16 16.10
CA SER A 190 -1.36 14.41 15.34
C SER A 190 -1.38 13.53 14.07
N ALA A 191 -2.46 13.58 13.28
CA ALA A 191 -2.46 13.02 11.94
C ALA A 191 -1.80 14.03 10.97
N PRO A 192 -0.57 13.75 10.47
CA PRO A 192 0.18 14.68 9.64
C PRO A 192 -0.29 14.63 8.19
N TRP A 193 -1.40 15.31 7.91
CA TRP A 193 -1.89 15.52 6.56
C TRP A 193 -1.25 16.73 5.92
N PHE A 194 -0.91 16.62 4.65
CA PHE A 194 -0.33 17.66 3.83
C PHE A 194 -1.12 17.82 2.53
N GLU A 195 -1.27 19.06 2.07
CA GLU A 195 -1.78 19.36 0.72
C GLU A 195 -0.75 20.23 -0.01
N ASP A 196 -0.32 19.77 -1.18
CA ASP A 196 0.69 20.44 -2.02
C ASP A 196 1.95 20.88 -1.23
N GLY A 197 2.48 19.97 -0.41
CA GLY A 197 3.69 20.17 0.39
C GLY A 197 3.51 21.03 1.65
N LYS A 198 2.27 21.39 2.02
CA LYS A 198 1.97 22.21 3.22
C LYS A 198 1.05 21.44 4.17
N PRO A 199 1.14 21.68 5.50
CA PRO A 199 0.21 21.10 6.44
C PRO A 199 -1.26 21.39 6.04
N ALA A 200 -2.07 20.35 5.95
CA ALA A 200 -3.49 20.44 5.63
C ALA A 200 -4.35 20.48 6.89
N GLN A 201 -5.54 21.09 6.77
CA GLN A 201 -6.60 21.03 7.76
C GLN A 201 -7.77 20.23 7.19
N LEU A 202 -8.22 19.22 7.91
CA LEU A 202 -9.34 18.40 7.49
C LEU A 202 -10.67 19.11 7.76
N PRO A 203 -11.69 18.97 6.90
CA PRO A 203 -13.01 19.52 7.14
C PRO A 203 -13.77 18.75 8.25
N ASP A 204 -14.78 19.38 8.86
CA ASP A 204 -15.54 18.80 9.95
C ASP A 204 -16.31 17.52 9.57
N ASN A 205 -16.70 17.40 8.29
CA ASN A 205 -17.39 16.24 7.72
C ASN A 205 -16.44 15.25 7.03
N PHE A 206 -15.18 15.23 7.43
CA PHE A 206 -14.18 14.35 6.84
C PHE A 206 -14.53 12.87 7.07
N TYR A 207 -14.44 12.07 6.00
CA TYR A 207 -14.29 10.62 6.02
C TYR A 207 -13.21 10.22 5.00
N SER A 208 -12.17 9.53 5.44
CA SER A 208 -10.93 9.36 4.67
C SER A 208 -11.16 8.79 3.27
N SER A 209 -11.93 7.69 3.13
CA SER A 209 -12.16 7.04 1.84
C SER A 209 -12.96 7.92 0.86
N GLU A 210 -13.90 8.74 1.37
CA GLU A 210 -14.64 9.71 0.55
C GLU A 210 -13.75 10.85 0.11
N PHE A 211 -13.08 11.48 1.06
CA PHE A 211 -12.28 12.68 0.81
C PHE A 211 -11.07 12.44 -0.09
N ILE A 212 -10.43 11.25 0.02
CA ILE A 212 -9.36 10.83 -0.87
C ILE A 212 -9.82 10.83 -2.33
N ILE A 213 -11.01 10.33 -2.60
CA ILE A 213 -11.59 10.31 -3.94
C ILE A 213 -12.02 11.71 -4.40
N ASP A 214 -12.62 12.51 -3.51
CA ASP A 214 -12.99 13.90 -3.83
C ASP A 214 -11.78 14.71 -4.28
N ARG A 215 -10.66 14.63 -3.54
CA ARG A 215 -9.41 15.30 -3.95
C ARG A 215 -8.88 14.78 -5.28
N MET A 216 -8.93 13.49 -5.53
CA MET A 216 -8.46 12.92 -6.80
C MET A 216 -9.32 13.39 -7.98
N ILE A 217 -10.66 13.39 -7.84
CA ILE A 217 -11.56 13.93 -8.86
C ILE A 217 -11.24 15.41 -9.11
N ASP A 218 -11.11 16.21 -8.06
CA ASP A 218 -10.78 17.63 -8.17
C ASP A 218 -9.46 17.87 -8.93
N TYR A 219 -8.42 17.08 -8.65
CA TYR A 219 -7.13 17.22 -9.32
C TYR A 219 -7.20 16.86 -10.80
N VAL A 220 -7.87 15.76 -11.14
CA VAL A 220 -8.04 15.34 -12.55
C VAL A 220 -8.95 16.31 -13.29
N ASP A 221 -10.00 16.84 -12.65
CA ASP A 221 -10.91 17.80 -13.28
C ASP A 221 -10.23 19.14 -13.60
N GLN A 222 -9.39 19.63 -12.69
CA GLN A 222 -8.61 20.86 -12.86
C GLN A 222 -7.41 20.68 -13.80
N GLY A 223 -7.07 19.45 -14.17
CA GLY A 223 -5.94 19.14 -15.04
C GLY A 223 -6.12 19.57 -16.50
N ILE A 224 -5.04 19.52 -17.26
CA ILE A 224 -5.01 19.84 -18.69
C ILE A 224 -5.58 18.64 -19.46
N LYS A 225 -6.75 18.79 -20.04
CA LYS A 225 -7.50 17.69 -20.71
C LYS A 225 -6.78 17.06 -21.92
N SER A 226 -5.80 17.73 -22.52
CA SER A 226 -5.03 17.19 -23.63
C SER A 226 -3.76 16.42 -23.22
N ARG A 227 -3.52 16.25 -21.91
CA ARG A 227 -2.37 15.52 -21.37
C ARG A 227 -2.85 14.34 -20.53
N PRO A 228 -2.20 13.17 -20.65
CA PRO A 228 -2.51 12.04 -19.78
C PRO A 228 -2.15 12.36 -18.33
N PHE A 229 -2.80 11.66 -17.41
CA PHE A 229 -2.52 11.79 -15.99
C PHE A 229 -2.12 10.46 -15.34
N PHE A 230 -1.38 10.56 -14.26
CA PHE A 230 -1.09 9.51 -13.30
C PHE A 230 -1.75 9.83 -11.96
N SER A 231 -2.65 8.98 -11.51
CA SER A 231 -3.33 9.06 -10.22
C SER A 231 -2.86 7.94 -9.30
N TYR A 232 -2.23 8.29 -8.18
CA TYR A 232 -1.90 7.36 -7.11
C TYR A 232 -2.91 7.55 -5.97
N ILE A 233 -3.85 6.62 -5.84
CA ILE A 233 -4.94 6.64 -4.85
C ILE A 233 -4.59 5.65 -3.75
N ALA A 234 -4.18 6.15 -2.59
CA ALA A 234 -3.67 5.35 -1.49
C ALA A 234 -4.58 5.44 -0.27
N PHE A 235 -5.50 4.50 -0.14
CA PHE A 235 -6.45 4.49 0.97
C PHE A 235 -5.77 4.22 2.31
N GLN A 236 -6.40 4.67 3.41
CA GLN A 236 -6.15 4.18 4.76
C GLN A 236 -6.98 2.93 5.09
N ALA A 237 -8.05 2.67 4.33
CA ALA A 237 -8.83 1.44 4.48
C ALA A 237 -7.94 0.25 4.09
N ILE A 238 -7.87 -0.75 4.92
CA ILE A 238 -8.59 -1.13 6.13
C ILE A 238 -7.72 -1.10 7.40
N HIS A 239 -6.69 -0.26 7.41
CA HIS A 239 -5.79 -0.09 8.55
C HIS A 239 -6.53 0.32 9.83
N ILE A 240 -5.99 -0.06 10.98
CA ILE A 240 -6.45 0.41 12.30
C ILE A 240 -6.32 1.96 12.43
N PRO A 241 -7.32 2.67 13.02
CA PRO A 241 -8.57 2.14 13.57
C PRO A 241 -9.57 1.75 12.47
N VAL A 242 -10.21 0.58 12.63
CA VAL A 242 -11.26 0.22 11.71
C VAL A 242 -12.50 1.07 11.99
N GLN A 243 -12.87 1.88 11.00
CA GLN A 243 -13.94 2.88 11.11
C GLN A 243 -14.67 3.01 9.78
N ALA A 244 -16.00 2.93 9.81
CA ALA A 244 -16.86 3.01 8.63
C ALA A 244 -18.23 3.60 8.99
N PRO A 245 -18.97 4.15 8.01
CA PRO A 245 -20.33 4.58 8.21
C PRO A 245 -21.22 3.46 8.75
N ARG A 246 -22.05 3.79 9.77
CA ARG A 246 -22.93 2.84 10.45
C ARG A 246 -23.85 2.10 9.47
N GLU A 247 -24.46 2.82 8.55
CA GLU A 247 -25.38 2.27 7.56
C GLU A 247 -24.73 1.22 6.64
N ILE A 248 -23.41 1.30 6.41
CA ILE A 248 -22.68 0.30 5.66
C ILE A 248 -22.30 -0.87 6.59
N THR A 249 -21.85 -0.56 7.81
CA THR A 249 -21.49 -1.59 8.80
C THR A 249 -22.68 -2.50 9.13
N ASP A 250 -23.88 -1.95 9.20
CA ASP A 250 -25.09 -2.71 9.54
C ASP A 250 -25.50 -3.71 8.44
N LEU A 251 -25.00 -3.57 7.20
CA LEU A 251 -25.17 -4.56 6.13
C LEU A 251 -24.44 -5.89 6.42
N TYR A 252 -23.47 -5.87 7.33
CA TYR A 252 -22.65 -7.02 7.70
C TYR A 252 -23.00 -7.61 9.06
N ASN A 253 -24.12 -7.17 9.69
CA ASN A 253 -24.60 -7.74 10.93
C ASN A 253 -24.89 -9.24 10.75
N GLY A 254 -24.36 -10.07 11.66
CA GLY A 254 -24.52 -11.52 11.64
C GLY A 254 -23.59 -12.31 10.72
N VAL A 255 -22.84 -11.63 9.82
CA VAL A 255 -21.94 -12.31 8.87
C VAL A 255 -20.79 -13.02 9.59
N TYR A 256 -20.31 -12.46 10.71
CA TYR A 256 -19.12 -12.92 11.42
C TYR A 256 -19.40 -13.61 12.76
N ASP A 257 -20.67 -13.92 13.06
CA ASP A 257 -21.09 -14.48 14.34
C ASP A 257 -20.53 -15.91 14.60
N GLN A 258 -20.10 -16.59 13.53
CA GLN A 258 -19.51 -17.94 13.63
C GLN A 258 -18.00 -17.94 13.90
N GLY A 259 -17.39 -16.75 13.99
CA GLY A 259 -16.01 -16.55 14.41
C GLY A 259 -14.95 -16.84 13.35
N TRP A 260 -13.73 -16.57 13.76
CA TRP A 260 -12.56 -16.55 12.88
C TRP A 260 -12.16 -17.91 12.28
N HIS A 261 -12.31 -19.03 13.00
CA HIS A 261 -12.02 -20.34 12.44
C HIS A 261 -12.95 -20.68 11.28
N THR A 262 -14.23 -20.32 11.40
CA THR A 262 -15.21 -20.53 10.34
C THR A 262 -14.89 -19.67 9.13
N LEU A 263 -14.59 -18.38 9.33
CA LEU A 263 -14.22 -17.47 8.24
C LEU A 263 -12.95 -17.95 7.52
N GLN A 264 -11.89 -18.32 8.26
CA GLN A 264 -10.65 -18.83 7.69
C GLN A 264 -10.90 -20.02 6.77
N LYS A 265 -11.69 -20.98 7.24
CA LYS A 265 -12.05 -22.17 6.47
C LYS A 265 -12.87 -21.82 5.23
N GLN A 266 -13.84 -20.90 5.35
CA GLN A 266 -14.66 -20.45 4.23
C GLN A 266 -13.81 -19.76 3.15
N ARG A 267 -12.91 -18.84 3.54
CA ARG A 267 -12.01 -18.15 2.60
C ARG A 267 -11.03 -19.12 1.94
N TRP A 268 -10.48 -20.07 2.69
CA TRP A 268 -9.66 -21.15 2.12
C TRP A 268 -10.44 -21.98 1.09
N GLN A 269 -11.67 -22.39 1.39
CA GLN A 269 -12.52 -23.14 0.46
C GLN A 269 -12.81 -22.33 -0.80
N ARG A 270 -13.13 -21.03 -0.66
CA ARG A 270 -13.34 -20.13 -1.79
C ARG A 270 -12.08 -20.00 -2.65
N ALA A 271 -10.90 -19.87 -2.03
CA ALA A 271 -9.63 -19.80 -2.76
C ALA A 271 -9.39 -21.09 -3.58
N VAL A 272 -9.73 -22.26 -3.05
CA VAL A 272 -9.71 -23.54 -3.80
C VAL A 272 -10.71 -23.53 -4.95
N GLU A 273 -11.97 -23.12 -4.71
CA GLU A 273 -13.04 -23.08 -5.72
C GLU A 273 -12.70 -22.12 -6.88
N LEU A 274 -12.07 -21.01 -6.57
CA LEU A 274 -11.62 -20.01 -7.56
C LEU A 274 -10.31 -20.41 -8.27
N GLY A 275 -9.67 -21.52 -7.86
CA GLY A 275 -8.41 -21.97 -8.43
C GLY A 275 -7.20 -21.11 -8.08
N LEU A 276 -7.27 -20.35 -6.99
CA LEU A 276 -6.18 -19.50 -6.50
C LEU A 276 -5.11 -20.32 -5.77
N ILE A 277 -5.47 -21.49 -5.27
CA ILE A 277 -4.58 -22.44 -4.59
C ILE A 277 -4.91 -23.88 -5.00
N PRO A 278 -3.96 -24.82 -4.85
CA PRO A 278 -4.21 -26.24 -5.14
C PRO A 278 -5.32 -26.80 -4.26
N ARG A 279 -6.12 -27.71 -4.85
CA ARG A 279 -7.25 -28.37 -4.14
C ARG A 279 -6.80 -29.22 -2.96
N GLU A 280 -5.60 -29.76 -3.05
CA GLU A 280 -4.98 -30.64 -2.06
C GLU A 280 -4.27 -29.89 -0.92
N SER A 281 -4.19 -28.55 -1.01
CA SER A 281 -3.56 -27.74 0.05
C SER A 281 -4.37 -27.79 1.36
N ALA A 282 -3.67 -27.68 2.49
CA ALA A 282 -4.32 -27.50 3.78
C ALA A 282 -4.53 -26.01 4.09
N PRO A 283 -5.56 -25.64 4.89
CA PRO A 283 -5.65 -24.29 5.43
C PRO A 283 -4.46 -24.02 6.36
N ALA A 284 -3.95 -22.79 6.36
CA ALA A 284 -2.91 -22.34 7.26
C ALA A 284 -3.31 -22.55 8.74
N TYR A 285 -2.32 -22.76 9.61
CA TYR A 285 -2.58 -22.85 11.04
C TYR A 285 -2.84 -21.45 11.62
N MET A 286 -3.79 -21.39 12.58
CA MET A 286 -3.89 -20.23 13.45
C MET A 286 -2.65 -20.15 14.36
N PRO A 287 -2.16 -18.95 14.73
CA PRO A 287 -1.09 -18.82 15.71
C PRO A 287 -1.42 -19.56 17.01
N GLU A 288 -0.41 -20.14 17.67
CA GLU A 288 -0.60 -20.84 18.95
C GLU A 288 -1.17 -19.93 20.05
N THR A 289 -0.97 -18.62 19.91
CA THR A 289 -1.51 -17.60 20.82
C THR A 289 -2.97 -17.24 20.54
N ALA A 290 -3.55 -17.72 19.42
CA ALA A 290 -4.93 -17.43 19.07
C ALA A 290 -5.91 -18.06 20.07
N ARG A 291 -6.87 -17.25 20.50
CA ARG A 291 -7.94 -17.72 21.39
C ARG A 291 -8.94 -18.58 20.61
N ASP A 292 -9.51 -19.56 21.31
CA ASP A 292 -10.63 -20.29 20.74
C ASP A 292 -11.90 -19.41 20.81
N TRP A 293 -12.58 -19.25 19.66
CA TRP A 293 -13.84 -18.52 19.56
C TRP A 293 -14.88 -18.99 20.55
N GLU A 294 -14.97 -20.32 20.78
CA GLU A 294 -15.96 -20.88 21.69
C GLU A 294 -15.64 -20.63 23.17
N SER A 295 -14.41 -20.24 23.49
CA SER A 295 -14.03 -19.85 24.86
C SER A 295 -14.47 -18.43 25.24
N LEU A 296 -14.88 -17.60 24.27
CA LEU A 296 -15.30 -16.22 24.50
C LEU A 296 -16.71 -16.14 25.08
N ASP A 297 -16.96 -15.13 25.92
CA ASP A 297 -18.32 -14.81 26.34
C ASP A 297 -19.15 -14.15 25.23
N SER A 298 -20.45 -14.02 25.44
CA SER A 298 -21.37 -13.49 24.43
C SER A 298 -21.06 -12.04 24.04
N LYS A 299 -20.55 -11.22 24.97
CA LYS A 299 -20.22 -9.82 24.70
C LYS A 299 -18.94 -9.70 23.89
N GLU A 300 -17.95 -10.51 24.20
CA GLU A 300 -16.72 -10.61 23.44
C GLU A 300 -16.99 -11.06 22.00
N LYS A 301 -17.78 -12.14 21.82
CA LYS A 301 -18.19 -12.64 20.50
C LYS A 301 -18.86 -11.52 19.69
N GLN A 302 -19.83 -10.81 20.27
CA GLN A 302 -20.52 -9.71 19.62
C GLN A 302 -19.56 -8.58 19.24
N LEU A 303 -18.64 -8.21 20.14
CA LEU A 303 -17.68 -7.13 19.90
C LEU A 303 -16.73 -7.47 18.76
N TYR A 304 -16.15 -8.67 18.76
CA TYR A 304 -15.23 -9.11 17.69
C TYR A 304 -15.95 -9.32 16.36
N ALA A 305 -17.17 -9.85 16.34
CA ALA A 305 -18.00 -9.94 15.14
C ALA A 305 -18.33 -8.54 14.58
N ARG A 306 -18.65 -7.59 15.46
CA ARG A 306 -18.89 -6.20 15.05
C ARG A 306 -17.62 -5.53 14.51
N SER A 307 -16.44 -5.76 15.11
CA SER A 307 -15.17 -5.25 14.61
C SER A 307 -14.90 -5.71 13.17
N MET A 308 -15.13 -6.98 12.89
CA MET A 308 -14.97 -7.54 11.54
C MET A 308 -16.02 -6.99 10.56
N ALA A 309 -17.26 -6.76 11.02
CA ALA A 309 -18.30 -6.11 10.23
C ALA A 309 -17.90 -4.67 9.83
N VAL A 310 -17.25 -3.92 10.73
CA VAL A 310 -16.71 -2.58 10.42
C VAL A 310 -15.59 -2.68 9.36
N GLN A 311 -14.69 -3.66 9.47
CA GLN A 311 -13.63 -3.83 8.46
C GLN A 311 -14.20 -4.14 7.08
N ALA A 312 -15.17 -5.04 6.98
CA ALA A 312 -15.86 -5.32 5.71
C ALA A 312 -16.59 -4.08 5.17
N ALA A 313 -17.17 -3.26 6.06
CA ALA A 313 -17.79 -2.00 5.69
C ALA A 313 -16.78 -0.95 5.20
N MET A 314 -15.54 -0.95 5.69
CA MET A 314 -14.48 -0.09 5.14
C MET A 314 -14.17 -0.45 3.69
N LEU A 315 -14.09 -1.74 3.36
CA LEU A 315 -13.90 -2.21 1.97
C LEU A 315 -15.08 -1.83 1.07
N ASP A 316 -16.32 -2.03 1.55
CA ASP A 316 -17.55 -1.66 0.82
C ASP A 316 -17.61 -0.13 0.58
N ALA A 317 -17.35 0.68 1.62
CA ALA A 317 -17.31 2.13 1.50
C ALA A 317 -16.24 2.60 0.52
N MET A 318 -15.04 2.04 0.63
CA MET A 318 -13.93 2.34 -0.28
C MET A 318 -14.30 2.01 -1.73
N ASP A 319 -14.85 0.83 -1.99
CA ASP A 319 -15.25 0.42 -3.34
C ASP A 319 -16.33 1.33 -3.94
N ARG A 320 -17.30 1.78 -3.14
CA ARG A 320 -18.30 2.77 -3.58
C ARG A 320 -17.67 4.09 -4.01
N HIS A 321 -16.66 4.56 -3.25
CA HIS A 321 -15.98 5.79 -3.60
C HIS A 321 -15.06 5.61 -4.82
N ILE A 322 -14.40 4.46 -4.99
CA ILE A 322 -13.71 4.10 -6.23
C ILE A 322 -14.70 4.11 -7.40
N GLY A 323 -15.93 3.60 -7.21
CA GLY A 323 -17.00 3.66 -8.20
C GLY A 323 -17.30 5.08 -8.66
N ARG A 324 -17.37 6.06 -7.75
CA ARG A 324 -17.54 7.48 -8.09
C ARG A 324 -16.41 8.01 -8.99
N PHE A 325 -15.18 7.59 -8.77
CA PHE A 325 -14.05 7.98 -9.62
C PHE A 325 -14.12 7.30 -10.99
N VAL A 326 -14.49 6.03 -11.05
CA VAL A 326 -14.70 5.29 -12.31
C VAL A 326 -15.83 5.92 -13.12
N ASP A 327 -16.98 6.22 -12.48
CA ASP A 327 -18.12 6.90 -13.11
C ASP A 327 -17.72 8.29 -13.64
N TYR A 328 -16.89 9.03 -12.90
CA TYR A 328 -16.35 10.31 -13.34
C TYR A 328 -15.51 10.14 -14.62
N LEU A 329 -14.61 9.15 -14.67
CA LEU A 329 -13.79 8.87 -15.86
C LEU A 329 -14.66 8.44 -17.06
N GLU A 330 -15.71 7.65 -16.83
CA GLU A 330 -16.66 7.27 -17.87
C GLU A 330 -17.39 8.50 -18.45
N GLN A 331 -17.86 9.41 -17.57
CA GLN A 331 -18.50 10.67 -17.99
C GLN A 331 -17.57 11.59 -18.77
N GLN A 332 -16.25 11.54 -18.49
CA GLN A 332 -15.24 12.28 -19.26
C GLN A 332 -14.85 11.57 -20.57
N GLY A 333 -15.29 10.33 -20.79
CA GLY A 333 -14.89 9.50 -21.93
C GLY A 333 -13.47 8.94 -21.83
N GLU A 334 -12.89 8.93 -20.62
CA GLU A 334 -11.50 8.52 -20.36
C GLU A 334 -11.38 7.10 -19.78
N LEU A 335 -12.49 6.46 -19.39
CA LEU A 335 -12.45 5.13 -18.75
C LEU A 335 -11.78 4.07 -19.61
N ASP A 336 -12.09 4.05 -20.91
CA ASP A 336 -11.52 3.07 -21.84
C ASP A 336 -10.08 3.41 -22.27
N ASN A 337 -9.60 4.61 -21.94
CA ASN A 337 -8.22 5.04 -22.12
C ASN A 337 -7.45 5.10 -20.78
N THR A 338 -7.83 4.27 -19.81
CA THR A 338 -7.21 4.28 -18.47
C THR A 338 -6.73 2.88 -18.07
N LEU A 339 -5.44 2.79 -17.71
CA LEU A 339 -4.85 1.63 -17.05
C LEU A 339 -5.12 1.70 -15.55
N PHE A 340 -5.73 0.67 -14.99
CA PHE A 340 -5.91 0.49 -13.55
C PHE A 340 -4.97 -0.59 -13.03
N VAL A 341 -4.29 -0.29 -11.93
CA VAL A 341 -3.53 -1.23 -11.11
C VAL A 341 -4.09 -1.18 -9.70
N VAL A 342 -4.62 -2.28 -9.19
CA VAL A 342 -5.23 -2.35 -7.85
C VAL A 342 -4.50 -3.40 -7.03
N THR A 343 -3.98 -3.01 -5.86
CA THR A 343 -3.23 -3.90 -4.98
C THR A 343 -3.38 -3.51 -3.50
N SER A 344 -2.78 -4.28 -2.61
CA SER A 344 -2.57 -3.95 -1.19
C SER A 344 -1.09 -3.81 -0.90
N ASP A 345 -0.73 -3.04 0.13
CA ASP A 345 0.68 -2.87 0.51
C ASP A 345 1.22 -4.00 1.38
N ASN A 346 0.42 -4.65 2.18
CA ASN A 346 0.76 -5.86 2.95
C ASN A 346 -0.51 -6.61 3.40
N GLY A 347 -0.33 -7.74 4.08
CA GLY A 347 -1.42 -8.50 4.65
C GLY A 347 -2.07 -7.86 5.88
N PRO A 348 -3.11 -8.51 6.47
CA PRO A 348 -4.00 -7.94 7.50
C PRO A 348 -3.27 -7.49 8.77
N GLU A 349 -3.78 -6.42 9.41
CA GLU A 349 -3.25 -5.81 10.63
C GLU A 349 -3.71 -6.56 11.89
N PRO A 350 -2.79 -7.13 12.70
CA PRO A 350 -3.13 -7.94 13.88
C PRO A 350 -3.24 -7.15 15.18
N SER A 351 -2.97 -5.86 15.20
CA SER A 351 -2.80 -5.10 16.45
C SER A 351 -4.06 -5.10 17.30
N ASP A 352 -3.86 -5.29 18.61
CA ASP A 352 -4.85 -5.06 19.65
C ASP A 352 -4.31 -3.98 20.61
N PRO A 353 -4.72 -2.73 20.43
CA PRO A 353 -4.23 -1.64 21.29
C PRO A 353 -4.74 -1.73 22.73
N TYR A 354 -5.77 -2.54 23.00
CA TYR A 354 -6.34 -2.70 24.35
C TYR A 354 -5.59 -3.73 25.20
N GLN A 355 -4.64 -4.47 24.67
CA GLN A 355 -3.81 -5.39 25.46
C GLN A 355 -2.89 -4.67 26.47
N TRP A 356 -2.52 -3.40 26.23
CA TRP A 356 -1.60 -2.64 27.07
C TRP A 356 -2.33 -1.56 27.88
N LEU A 357 -2.14 -1.51 29.19
CA LEU A 357 -2.75 -0.49 30.07
C LEU A 357 -2.37 0.94 29.65
N SER A 358 -1.11 1.16 29.28
CA SER A 358 -0.63 2.47 28.79
C SER A 358 -1.37 2.93 27.54
N SER A 359 -1.62 2.02 26.59
CA SER A 359 -2.37 2.34 25.36
C SER A 359 -3.86 2.62 25.68
N ARG A 360 -4.47 1.87 26.61
CA ARG A 360 -5.84 2.16 27.06
C ARG A 360 -5.97 3.54 27.66
N ILE A 361 -5.02 3.93 28.52
CA ILE A 361 -5.00 5.28 29.12
C ILE A 361 -4.81 6.34 28.02
N TRP A 362 -3.86 6.13 27.12
CA TRP A 362 -3.62 7.05 26.01
C TRP A 362 -4.88 7.24 25.17
N MET A 363 -5.52 6.15 24.74
CA MET A 363 -6.76 6.20 23.95
C MET A 363 -7.88 6.96 24.68
N ALA A 364 -8.11 6.64 25.95
CA ALA A 364 -9.14 7.31 26.75
C ALA A 364 -8.87 8.83 26.90
N THR A 365 -7.60 9.23 27.06
CA THR A 365 -7.22 10.66 27.18
C THR A 365 -7.24 11.40 25.83
N HIS A 366 -7.21 10.66 24.70
CA HIS A 366 -7.29 11.21 23.35
C HIS A 366 -8.70 11.05 22.72
N GLY A 367 -9.71 10.77 23.55
CA GLY A 367 -11.12 10.72 23.12
C GLY A 367 -11.48 9.50 22.28
N TYR A 368 -10.74 8.40 22.43
CA TYR A 368 -11.12 7.12 21.86
C TYR A 368 -11.89 6.26 22.84
N HIS A 369 -12.85 5.51 22.31
CA HIS A 369 -13.61 4.50 23.05
C HIS A 369 -13.71 3.21 22.24
N HIS A 370 -14.02 2.11 22.94
CA HIS A 370 -14.24 0.80 22.33
C HIS A 370 -15.60 0.26 22.79
N ASN A 371 -16.66 0.89 22.28
CA ASN A 371 -18.04 0.56 22.63
C ASN A 371 -18.71 -0.08 21.41
N ILE A 372 -19.30 -1.25 21.59
CA ILE A 372 -19.97 -2.01 20.55
C ILE A 372 -21.06 -1.22 19.82
N GLU A 373 -21.82 -0.37 20.54
CA GLU A 373 -22.93 0.40 20.00
C GLU A 373 -22.49 1.46 18.97
N THR A 374 -21.25 1.92 19.08
CA THR A 374 -20.69 3.00 18.26
C THR A 374 -19.37 2.59 17.57
N LEU A 375 -19.09 1.28 17.56
CA LEU A 375 -17.88 0.79 16.92
C LEU A 375 -17.91 1.05 15.42
N GLY A 376 -16.86 1.65 14.90
CA GLY A 376 -16.74 2.13 13.53
C GLY A 376 -17.04 3.61 13.33
N GLU A 377 -17.79 4.22 14.25
CA GLU A 377 -18.15 5.64 14.17
C GLU A 377 -17.04 6.55 14.71
N LYS A 378 -17.20 7.84 14.50
CA LYS A 378 -16.31 8.90 15.01
C LYS A 378 -16.01 8.72 16.49
N GLY A 379 -14.71 8.74 16.85
CA GLY A 379 -14.24 8.55 18.21
C GLY A 379 -14.09 7.10 18.64
N SER A 380 -14.44 6.11 17.81
CA SER A 380 -14.19 4.71 18.16
C SER A 380 -12.78 4.26 17.78
N MET A 381 -12.19 3.39 18.62
CA MET A 381 -10.96 2.63 18.30
C MET A 381 -11.38 1.21 17.95
N GLY A 382 -11.73 0.98 16.69
CA GLY A 382 -11.98 -0.35 16.15
C GLY A 382 -10.68 -1.05 15.77
N PHE A 383 -10.62 -2.37 15.96
CA PHE A 383 -9.51 -3.23 15.51
C PHE A 383 -10.00 -4.65 15.35
N ILE A 384 -9.31 -5.48 14.57
CA ILE A 384 -9.70 -6.87 14.35
C ILE A 384 -8.92 -7.84 15.25
N GLY A 385 -7.69 -7.52 15.61
CA GLY A 385 -6.83 -8.37 16.41
C GLY A 385 -6.21 -9.54 15.63
N PRO A 386 -5.31 -10.31 16.29
CA PRO A 386 -4.53 -11.33 15.61
C PRO A 386 -5.36 -12.52 15.10
N GLU A 387 -6.46 -12.85 15.76
CA GLU A 387 -7.32 -13.97 15.37
C GLU A 387 -8.05 -13.69 14.05
N TRP A 388 -8.69 -12.53 13.92
CA TRP A 388 -9.32 -12.14 12.66
C TRP A 388 -8.28 -11.85 11.58
N ALA A 389 -7.13 -11.25 11.92
CA ALA A 389 -6.05 -11.05 10.97
C ALA A 389 -5.57 -12.37 10.37
N SER A 390 -5.45 -13.43 11.19
CA SER A 390 -5.13 -14.78 10.70
C SER A 390 -6.22 -15.37 9.81
N ALA A 391 -7.48 -15.11 10.12
CA ALA A 391 -8.59 -15.59 9.30
C ALA A 391 -8.63 -14.87 7.95
N THR A 392 -8.40 -13.57 7.94
CA THR A 392 -8.43 -12.74 6.72
C THR A 392 -7.18 -12.89 5.86
N ALA A 393 -6.05 -13.32 6.43
CA ALA A 393 -4.83 -13.67 5.71
C ALA A 393 -4.93 -14.97 4.90
N SER A 394 -5.99 -15.78 5.13
CA SER A 394 -6.18 -17.04 4.40
C SER A 394 -6.08 -16.81 2.87
N PRO A 395 -5.44 -17.72 2.12
CA PRO A 395 -4.95 -19.04 2.50
C PRO A 395 -3.56 -19.04 3.15
N GLY A 396 -2.86 -17.90 3.26
CA GLY A 396 -1.54 -17.78 3.87
C GLY A 396 -1.55 -17.87 5.38
N GLY A 397 -0.41 -18.21 5.97
CA GLY A 397 -0.18 -18.21 7.42
C GLY A 397 0.33 -16.85 7.91
N LEU A 398 0.08 -16.53 9.18
CA LEU A 398 0.39 -15.25 9.81
C LEU A 398 -0.25 -14.06 9.07
N PHE A 399 0.32 -12.85 9.22
CA PHE A 399 -0.28 -11.59 8.80
C PHE A 399 0.80 -10.50 8.74
N LYS A 400 0.46 -9.23 8.56
CA LYS A 400 1.36 -8.06 8.61
C LYS A 400 2.45 -8.24 9.65
N PHE A 401 3.61 -7.67 9.44
CA PHE A 401 4.88 -7.83 10.15
C PHE A 401 5.69 -9.06 9.76
N TYR A 402 5.08 -10.14 9.27
CA TYR A 402 5.72 -11.42 9.03
C TYR A 402 5.91 -11.72 7.55
N ALA A 403 7.05 -12.33 7.21
CA ALA A 403 7.38 -12.74 5.85
C ALA A 403 6.71 -14.06 5.42
N SER A 404 5.75 -14.56 6.20
CA SER A 404 4.85 -15.66 5.80
C SER A 404 3.83 -15.18 4.77
N GLU A 405 3.26 -16.11 3.99
CA GLU A 405 2.33 -15.82 2.89
C GLU A 405 1.16 -14.91 3.31
N GLY A 406 0.65 -15.04 4.53
CA GLY A 406 -0.43 -14.19 5.01
C GLY A 406 -0.04 -12.72 5.24
N GLY A 407 1.26 -12.46 5.42
CA GLY A 407 1.75 -11.08 5.59
C GLY A 407 2.16 -10.39 4.29
N ILE A 408 2.47 -11.16 3.24
CA ILE A 408 3.11 -10.64 2.03
C ILE A 408 2.40 -10.98 0.72
N ARG A 409 1.57 -12.02 0.67
CA ARG A 409 0.81 -12.38 -0.53
C ARG A 409 -0.47 -11.58 -0.58
N VAL A 410 -0.53 -10.63 -1.52
CA VAL A 410 -1.58 -9.62 -1.63
C VAL A 410 -2.27 -9.68 -2.98
N PRO A 411 -3.50 -9.13 -3.13
CA PRO A 411 -4.16 -9.07 -4.42
C PRO A 411 -3.41 -8.15 -5.38
N LEU A 412 -3.38 -8.51 -6.67
CA LEU A 412 -3.02 -7.59 -7.76
C LEU A 412 -4.00 -7.79 -8.91
N ILE A 413 -4.58 -6.68 -9.38
CA ILE A 413 -5.43 -6.60 -10.56
C ILE A 413 -4.83 -5.56 -11.49
N ILE A 414 -4.66 -5.90 -12.78
CA ILE A 414 -4.24 -4.97 -13.83
C ILE A 414 -5.28 -5.01 -14.94
N ALA A 415 -5.94 -3.87 -15.19
CA ALA A 415 -7.01 -3.73 -16.17
C ALA A 415 -6.85 -2.44 -16.99
N GLY A 416 -6.98 -2.51 -18.30
CA GLY A 416 -6.85 -1.32 -19.15
C GLY A 416 -6.86 -1.64 -20.64
N PRO A 417 -6.77 -0.59 -21.49
CA PRO A 417 -6.68 -0.77 -22.93
C PRO A 417 -5.42 -1.58 -23.30
N ASN A 418 -5.52 -2.36 -24.39
CA ASN A 418 -4.41 -3.18 -24.89
C ASN A 418 -3.85 -4.23 -23.90
N ILE A 419 -4.41 -4.40 -22.73
CA ILE A 419 -4.26 -5.63 -21.97
C ILE A 419 -5.14 -6.63 -22.71
N PRO A 420 -4.57 -7.68 -23.33
CA PRO A 420 -5.34 -8.60 -24.10
C PRO A 420 -6.52 -9.09 -23.27
N ASP A 421 -7.70 -8.98 -23.83
CA ASP A 421 -8.84 -9.69 -23.30
C ASP A 421 -8.55 -11.18 -23.43
N LEU A 422 -7.80 -11.71 -22.49
CA LEU A 422 -7.53 -13.14 -22.34
C LEU A 422 -8.86 -13.89 -22.09
N SER A 423 -9.96 -13.13 -21.97
CA SER A 423 -11.30 -13.55 -21.62
C SER A 423 -12.11 -14.13 -22.78
N ALA A 424 -11.54 -14.42 -23.94
CA ALA A 424 -12.33 -15.22 -24.89
C ALA A 424 -12.97 -16.46 -24.22
N THR A 425 -12.63 -16.74 -22.95
CA THR A 425 -13.24 -17.80 -22.14
C THR A 425 -13.36 -17.56 -20.63
N LYS A 426 -12.66 -16.58 -19.95
CA LYS A 426 -12.79 -16.27 -18.48
C LYS A 426 -11.85 -15.11 -18.07
N PRO A 427 -12.13 -14.42 -16.92
CA PRO A 427 -11.17 -13.47 -16.36
C PRO A 427 -9.78 -14.12 -16.25
N SER A 428 -8.75 -13.41 -16.72
CA SER A 428 -7.40 -13.96 -16.76
C SER A 428 -6.84 -14.11 -15.36
N VAL A 429 -6.56 -15.33 -14.97
CA VAL A 429 -5.86 -15.65 -13.72
C VAL A 429 -4.42 -15.98 -14.06
N ILE A 430 -3.48 -15.18 -13.54
CA ILE A 430 -2.05 -15.35 -13.72
C ILE A 430 -1.47 -15.91 -12.42
N ASN A 431 -0.95 -17.14 -12.49
CA ASN A 431 -0.35 -17.81 -11.33
C ASN A 431 1.18 -17.66 -11.27
N ALA A 432 1.76 -16.82 -12.12
CA ALA A 432 3.20 -16.56 -12.07
C ALA A 432 3.57 -15.72 -10.84
N PHE A 433 4.74 -15.99 -10.28
CA PHE A 433 5.32 -15.19 -9.22
C PHE A 433 5.56 -13.75 -9.69
N SER A 434 5.23 -12.80 -8.83
CA SER A 434 5.52 -11.37 -9.02
C SER A 434 5.71 -10.66 -7.67
N MET A 435 6.43 -9.54 -7.71
CA MET A 435 6.73 -8.69 -6.56
C MET A 435 6.15 -7.29 -6.73
N VAL A 436 5.93 -6.60 -5.64
CA VAL A 436 5.46 -5.20 -5.66
C VAL A 436 6.42 -4.26 -6.41
N THR A 437 7.70 -4.58 -6.48
CA THR A 437 8.71 -3.89 -7.30
C THR A 437 8.44 -3.96 -8.79
N ASP A 438 7.64 -4.93 -9.25
CA ASP A 438 7.35 -5.15 -10.67
C ASP A 438 6.31 -4.17 -11.23
N ILE A 439 5.55 -3.50 -10.36
CA ILE A 439 4.47 -2.59 -10.78
C ILE A 439 5.03 -1.40 -11.55
N THR A 440 6.04 -0.71 -11.02
CA THR A 440 6.65 0.44 -11.69
C THR A 440 7.23 0.11 -13.07
N PRO A 441 8.11 -0.90 -13.26
CA PRO A 441 8.60 -1.25 -14.59
C PRO A 441 7.49 -1.76 -15.53
N THR A 442 6.43 -2.39 -15.02
CA THR A 442 5.27 -2.77 -15.83
C THR A 442 4.55 -1.57 -16.42
N ILE A 443 4.30 -0.55 -15.61
CA ILE A 443 3.64 0.69 -16.05
C ILE A 443 4.51 1.43 -17.08
N LEU A 444 5.82 1.51 -16.84
CA LEU A 444 6.75 2.17 -17.76
C LEU A 444 6.80 1.44 -19.12
N ASP A 445 6.90 0.11 -19.10
CA ASP A 445 6.88 -0.72 -20.30
C ASP A 445 5.55 -0.62 -21.05
N TYR A 446 4.42 -0.63 -20.33
CA TYR A 446 3.08 -0.49 -20.90
C TYR A 446 2.90 0.80 -21.73
N ILE A 447 3.52 1.91 -21.32
CA ILE A 447 3.47 3.18 -22.05
C ILE A 447 4.66 3.36 -23.00
N GLY A 448 5.50 2.33 -23.17
CA GLY A 448 6.64 2.35 -24.09
C GLY A 448 7.81 3.22 -23.63
N LEU A 449 7.95 3.47 -22.32
CA LEU A 449 9.12 4.13 -21.75
C LEU A 449 10.20 3.10 -21.43
N ASP A 450 11.37 3.31 -22.02
CA ASP A 450 12.55 2.51 -21.71
C ASP A 450 13.14 2.96 -20.36
N TYR A 451 12.92 2.14 -19.31
CA TYR A 451 13.42 2.40 -17.97
C TYR A 451 14.86 1.91 -17.75
N ILE A 452 15.41 1.13 -18.69
CA ILE A 452 16.80 0.63 -18.65
C ILE A 452 17.77 1.72 -19.09
N GLN A 453 17.39 2.57 -20.05
CA GLN A 453 18.25 3.64 -20.56
C GLN A 453 18.33 4.87 -19.64
N ALA A 454 17.35 5.10 -18.76
CA ALA A 454 17.36 6.24 -17.84
C ALA A 454 18.55 6.22 -16.85
N ALA A 455 19.16 5.06 -16.61
CA ALA A 455 20.34 4.89 -15.75
C ALA A 455 21.65 5.40 -16.40
N GLU A 456 21.72 5.55 -17.73
CA GLU A 456 22.95 5.93 -18.43
C GLU A 456 23.10 7.44 -18.70
N ASP A 457 22.00 8.23 -18.61
CA ASP A 457 21.96 9.61 -19.10
C ASP A 457 21.96 10.71 -18.00
N THR A 458 21.98 10.36 -16.71
CA THR A 458 21.98 11.33 -15.61
C THR A 458 23.39 11.79 -15.25
N GLN A 459 23.77 12.97 -15.75
CA GLN A 459 25.12 13.54 -15.56
C GLN A 459 25.49 13.97 -14.12
N ASN A 460 24.67 13.77 -13.07
CA ASN A 460 24.99 14.33 -11.74
C ASN A 460 24.66 13.48 -10.48
N LEU A 461 23.88 12.42 -10.56
CA LEU A 461 23.70 11.44 -9.47
C LEU A 461 23.47 10.09 -10.14
N ALA A 462 24.24 9.09 -9.80
CA ALA A 462 23.98 7.73 -10.28
C ALA A 462 22.56 7.32 -9.84
N GLU A 463 21.65 7.19 -10.82
CA GLU A 463 20.29 6.71 -10.56
C GLU A 463 20.34 5.29 -9.98
N VAL A 464 19.57 5.02 -8.93
CA VAL A 464 19.44 3.69 -8.36
C VAL A 464 18.60 2.83 -9.32
N ALA A 465 19.18 1.74 -9.80
CA ALA A 465 18.56 0.88 -10.80
C ALA A 465 17.29 0.20 -10.24
N ILE A 466 16.25 0.11 -11.07
CA ILE A 466 15.05 -0.68 -10.81
C ILE A 466 15.46 -2.15 -10.65
N THR A 467 14.96 -2.81 -9.58
CA THR A 467 15.21 -4.23 -9.31
C THR A 467 14.06 -5.11 -9.79
N GLY A 468 12.84 -4.55 -9.90
CA GLY A 468 11.66 -5.23 -10.39
C GLY A 468 11.68 -5.47 -11.91
N ARG A 469 10.74 -6.25 -12.39
CA ARG A 469 10.60 -6.64 -13.80
C ARG A 469 9.23 -6.31 -14.34
N SER A 470 9.17 -5.98 -15.63
CA SER A 470 7.88 -5.79 -16.31
C SER A 470 7.07 -7.09 -16.34
N LEU A 471 5.81 -7.00 -15.93
CA LEU A 471 4.82 -8.07 -16.04
C LEU A 471 4.12 -8.08 -17.41
N MET A 472 4.45 -7.15 -18.30
CA MET A 472 3.85 -7.10 -19.65
C MET A 472 3.96 -8.43 -20.41
N PRO A 473 5.08 -9.19 -20.36
CA PRO A 473 5.16 -10.50 -21.02
C PRO A 473 4.19 -11.56 -20.46
N LEU A 474 3.68 -11.39 -19.22
CA LEU A 474 2.61 -12.23 -18.67
C LEU A 474 1.25 -11.76 -19.15
N LEU A 475 1.07 -10.43 -19.22
CA LEU A 475 -0.19 -9.79 -19.63
C LEU A 475 -0.49 -10.00 -21.11
N ASP A 476 0.52 -10.01 -21.99
CA ASP A 476 0.38 -10.28 -23.42
C ASP A 476 0.46 -11.77 -23.79
N GLY A 477 0.72 -12.63 -22.78
CA GLY A 477 0.82 -14.09 -22.96
C GLY A 477 2.09 -14.55 -23.65
N SER A 478 3.07 -13.70 -23.92
CA SER A 478 4.33 -14.05 -24.58
C SER A 478 5.25 -14.90 -23.69
N LYS A 479 5.09 -14.79 -22.35
CA LYS A 479 5.80 -15.63 -21.37
C LYS A 479 4.86 -16.18 -20.31
N GLN A 480 5.28 -17.27 -19.67
CA GLN A 480 4.59 -17.86 -18.51
C GLN A 480 5.20 -17.44 -17.18
N ALA A 481 6.40 -16.86 -17.18
CA ALA A 481 7.11 -16.34 -16.02
C ALA A 481 8.04 -15.20 -16.43
N VAL A 482 8.24 -14.20 -15.56
CA VAL A 482 9.22 -13.11 -15.74
C VAL A 482 10.50 -13.35 -14.94
N TYR A 483 10.43 -14.20 -13.93
CA TYR A 483 11.57 -14.69 -13.16
C TYR A 483 11.91 -16.12 -13.61
N ALA A 484 13.21 -16.44 -13.73
CA ALA A 484 13.64 -17.80 -14.02
C ALA A 484 13.34 -18.73 -12.83
N HIS A 485 13.06 -20.01 -13.11
CA HIS A 485 12.69 -20.96 -12.05
C HIS A 485 13.79 -21.21 -11.02
N ASP A 486 15.04 -21.04 -11.43
CA ASP A 486 16.23 -21.18 -10.57
C ASP A 486 16.76 -19.84 -10.03
N GLU A 487 16.07 -18.75 -10.26
CA GLU A 487 16.44 -17.42 -9.80
C GLU A 487 15.99 -17.18 -8.37
N PRO A 488 16.93 -16.81 -7.45
CA PRO A 488 16.58 -16.48 -6.08
C PRO A 488 16.04 -15.05 -5.99
N ILE A 489 14.94 -14.86 -5.26
CA ILE A 489 14.31 -13.56 -5.01
C ILE A 489 14.19 -13.40 -3.50
N GLY A 490 15.02 -12.54 -2.92
CA GLY A 490 15.07 -12.28 -1.49
C GLY A 490 14.15 -11.14 -1.07
N MET A 491 13.81 -11.13 0.21
CA MET A 491 13.09 -10.06 0.89
C MET A 491 13.45 -10.08 2.37
N GLU A 492 13.61 -8.88 2.96
CA GLU A 492 13.77 -8.71 4.40
C GLU A 492 13.15 -7.40 4.85
N VAL A 493 12.45 -7.42 5.99
CA VAL A 493 12.04 -6.22 6.71
C VAL A 493 12.04 -6.50 8.21
N SER A 494 12.83 -5.74 8.97
CA SER A 494 12.89 -5.82 10.44
C SER A 494 13.11 -7.24 10.98
N GLY A 495 13.97 -8.04 10.31
CA GLY A 495 14.31 -9.41 10.68
C GLY A 495 13.33 -10.47 10.21
N ASN A 496 12.20 -10.10 9.62
CA ASN A 496 11.29 -11.01 8.95
C ASN A 496 11.75 -11.17 7.52
N SER A 497 12.17 -12.38 7.17
CA SER A 497 12.94 -12.67 5.98
C SER A 497 12.32 -13.77 5.16
N ALA A 498 12.39 -13.67 3.84
CA ALA A 498 12.05 -14.75 2.93
C ALA A 498 12.99 -14.77 1.72
N LEU A 499 13.12 -15.94 1.11
CA LEU A 499 13.70 -16.08 -0.22
C LEU A 499 12.92 -17.12 -1.00
N PHE A 500 12.52 -16.74 -2.21
CA PHE A 500 11.81 -17.58 -3.16
C PHE A 500 12.78 -18.09 -4.23
N LYS A 501 12.63 -19.38 -4.61
CA LYS A 501 13.33 -19.97 -5.75
C LYS A 501 12.53 -21.11 -6.33
N GLY A 502 11.94 -20.88 -7.49
CA GLY A 502 10.98 -21.79 -8.09
C GLY A 502 9.75 -22.00 -7.20
N ASP A 503 9.43 -23.26 -6.92
CA ASP A 503 8.31 -23.63 -6.04
C ASP A 503 8.62 -23.48 -4.55
N TYR A 504 9.87 -23.21 -4.18
CA TYR A 504 10.31 -23.24 -2.80
C TYR A 504 10.48 -21.84 -2.22
N LYS A 505 10.22 -21.76 -0.92
CA LYS A 505 10.45 -20.58 -0.10
C LYS A 505 11.11 -20.97 1.21
N ILE A 506 12.18 -20.28 1.57
CA ILE A 506 12.62 -20.24 2.97
C ILE A 506 12.09 -18.97 3.62
N THR A 507 11.68 -19.07 4.89
CA THR A 507 11.26 -17.91 5.67
C THR A 507 11.70 -18.00 7.13
N ARG A 508 11.93 -16.84 7.73
CA ARG A 508 12.23 -16.66 9.16
C ARG A 508 11.41 -15.48 9.66
N ASN A 509 10.66 -15.70 10.72
CA ASN A 509 9.83 -14.70 11.36
C ASN A 509 10.29 -14.41 12.78
N THR A 510 10.24 -13.13 13.18
CA THR A 510 10.64 -12.67 14.53
C THR A 510 9.50 -12.84 15.55
N PRO A 511 9.79 -12.86 16.87
CA PRO A 511 8.76 -12.73 17.89
C PRO A 511 7.86 -11.50 17.70
N PRO A 512 6.58 -11.51 18.20
CA PRO A 512 6.06 -12.51 19.14
C PRO A 512 5.48 -13.79 18.52
N GLN A 513 5.10 -13.82 17.23
CA GLN A 513 4.52 -15.00 16.60
C GLN A 513 5.57 -15.93 15.96
N GLY A 514 6.72 -15.39 15.58
CA GLY A 514 7.86 -16.15 15.08
C GLY A 514 8.83 -16.54 16.21
N ASP A 515 9.76 -17.43 15.89
CA ASP A 515 10.77 -17.97 16.80
C ASP A 515 12.21 -17.76 16.31
N ASN A 516 12.40 -16.96 15.25
CA ASN A 516 13.67 -16.72 14.55
C ASN A 516 14.29 -17.97 13.91
N ILE A 517 13.51 -19.01 13.64
CA ILE A 517 13.98 -20.24 13.02
C ILE A 517 13.64 -20.23 11.53
N TRP A 518 14.62 -20.46 10.69
CA TRP A 518 14.43 -20.67 9.26
C TRP A 518 13.66 -21.95 8.98
N ARG A 519 12.66 -21.89 8.09
CA ARG A 519 11.85 -23.00 7.61
C ARG A 519 11.84 -23.04 6.10
N LEU A 520 11.63 -24.23 5.53
CA LEU A 520 11.52 -24.46 4.10
C LEU A 520 10.12 -24.95 3.75
N TYR A 521 9.49 -24.32 2.77
CA TYR A 521 8.17 -24.69 2.26
C TYR A 521 8.18 -24.89 0.74
N ASN A 522 7.26 -25.71 0.24
CA ASN A 522 6.96 -25.79 -1.19
C ASN A 522 5.60 -25.14 -1.45
N LEU A 523 5.59 -23.90 -1.90
CA LEU A 523 4.38 -23.08 -2.07
C LEU A 523 3.45 -23.60 -3.16
N ALA A 524 3.96 -24.32 -4.16
CA ALA A 524 3.14 -24.93 -5.19
C ALA A 524 2.23 -26.04 -4.65
N LYS A 525 2.56 -26.62 -3.49
CA LYS A 525 1.78 -27.67 -2.82
C LYS A 525 1.16 -27.21 -1.51
N ASP A 526 1.84 -26.32 -0.83
CA ASP A 526 1.53 -25.87 0.54
C ASP A 526 1.60 -24.34 0.64
N PRO A 527 0.66 -23.61 0.01
CA PRO A 527 0.61 -22.15 0.08
C PRO A 527 0.27 -21.61 1.47
N GLY A 528 -0.15 -22.48 2.41
CA GLY A 528 -0.41 -22.14 3.80
C GLY A 528 0.81 -22.27 4.71
N GLU A 529 1.98 -22.70 4.20
CA GLU A 529 3.21 -22.88 4.96
C GLU A 529 3.02 -23.82 6.18
N THR A 530 2.32 -24.95 5.99
CA THR A 530 1.93 -25.86 7.06
C THR A 530 2.92 -27.00 7.29
N LEU A 531 3.78 -27.29 6.32
CA LEU A 531 4.73 -28.40 6.36
C LEU A 531 6.17 -27.93 6.16
N ASP A 532 6.93 -27.80 7.24
CA ASP A 532 8.37 -27.50 7.18
C ASP A 532 9.17 -28.68 6.59
N LEU A 533 9.82 -28.43 5.48
CA LEU A 533 10.58 -29.42 4.70
C LEU A 533 12.09 -29.39 4.99
N ARG A 534 12.63 -28.49 5.83
CA ARG A 534 14.06 -28.27 6.02
C ARG A 534 14.84 -29.55 6.40
N GLU A 535 14.25 -30.43 7.23
CA GLU A 535 14.88 -31.68 7.63
C GLU A 535 14.77 -32.77 6.55
N LYS A 536 13.69 -32.74 5.75
CA LYS A 536 13.44 -33.71 4.69
C LYS A 536 14.20 -33.35 3.42
N GLU A 537 14.30 -32.08 3.11
CA GLU A 537 14.94 -31.53 1.90
C GLU A 537 16.14 -30.64 2.26
N HIS A 538 17.00 -31.15 3.14
CA HIS A 538 18.14 -30.39 3.69
C HIS A 538 19.10 -29.82 2.65
N HIS A 539 19.28 -30.48 1.48
CA HIS A 539 20.11 -29.93 0.39
C HIS A 539 19.47 -28.69 -0.24
N LYS A 540 18.15 -28.72 -0.49
CA LYS A 540 17.40 -27.57 -1.02
C LYS A 540 17.41 -26.42 0.00
N PHE A 541 17.21 -26.73 1.29
CA PHE A 541 17.29 -25.74 2.35
C PHE A 541 18.67 -25.06 2.40
N ALA A 542 19.76 -25.84 2.36
CA ALA A 542 21.12 -25.28 2.36
C ALA A 542 21.42 -24.43 1.11
N GLU A 543 20.92 -24.82 -0.06
CA GLU A 543 21.02 -24.03 -1.30
C GLU A 543 20.37 -22.66 -1.12
N LEU A 544 19.10 -22.60 -0.70
CA LEU A 544 18.36 -21.35 -0.54
C LEU A 544 18.96 -20.46 0.57
N MET A 545 19.54 -21.05 1.61
CA MET A 545 20.26 -20.29 2.65
C MET A 545 21.49 -19.57 2.10
N LEU A 546 22.26 -20.20 1.21
CA LEU A 546 23.40 -19.55 0.54
C LEU A 546 22.93 -18.41 -0.38
N ASP A 547 21.83 -18.62 -1.09
CA ASP A 547 21.24 -17.57 -1.92
C ASP A 547 20.74 -16.39 -1.07
N TYR A 548 20.19 -16.65 0.12
CA TYR A 548 19.74 -15.60 1.04
C TYR A 548 20.94 -14.82 1.63
N GLU A 549 22.03 -15.48 1.99
CA GLU A 549 23.27 -14.82 2.44
C GLU A 549 23.84 -13.90 1.32
N ALA A 550 23.73 -14.32 0.07
CA ALA A 550 24.12 -13.49 -1.07
C ALA A 550 23.22 -12.26 -1.20
N TYR A 551 21.89 -12.41 -1.06
CA TYR A 551 20.94 -11.31 -1.04
C TYR A 551 21.25 -10.32 0.09
N GLU A 552 21.42 -10.78 1.35
CA GLU A 552 21.75 -9.89 2.48
C GLU A 552 22.98 -9.04 2.18
N LYS A 553 24.01 -9.64 1.61
CA LYS A 553 25.24 -8.95 1.26
C LYS A 553 25.07 -7.96 0.11
N GLU A 554 24.32 -8.33 -0.92
CA GLU A 554 24.09 -7.51 -2.11
C GLU A 554 23.28 -6.26 -1.78
N PHE A 555 22.21 -6.43 -0.98
CA PHE A 555 21.27 -5.36 -0.65
C PHE A 555 21.62 -4.61 0.64
N GLY A 556 22.66 -5.04 1.37
CA GLY A 556 23.11 -4.34 2.58
C GLY A 556 22.18 -4.51 3.77
N VAL A 557 21.52 -5.66 3.87
CA VAL A 557 20.64 -6.02 5.00
C VAL A 557 21.43 -6.02 6.30
N LEU A 558 20.96 -5.26 7.30
CA LEU A 558 21.61 -5.21 8.60
C LEU A 558 21.05 -6.30 9.54
N PRO A 559 21.92 -6.99 10.30
CA PRO A 559 21.47 -7.99 11.26
C PRO A 559 20.66 -7.34 12.38
N ILE A 560 19.49 -7.91 12.70
CA ILE A 560 18.67 -7.42 13.81
C ILE A 560 19.27 -7.75 15.18
N PRO A 561 18.99 -6.94 16.23
CA PRO A 561 19.40 -7.22 17.60
C PRO A 561 18.91 -8.59 18.10
N LYS A 562 19.69 -9.26 18.94
CA LYS A 562 19.24 -10.49 19.61
C LYS A 562 17.94 -10.25 20.38
N ASN A 563 17.02 -11.20 20.29
CA ASN A 563 15.71 -11.12 20.92
C ASN A 563 14.84 -9.95 20.43
N PHE A 564 15.06 -9.50 19.21
CA PHE A 564 14.22 -8.49 18.59
C PHE A 564 12.76 -8.96 18.55
N ASP A 565 11.87 -8.06 18.96
CA ASP A 565 10.42 -8.24 18.98
C ASP A 565 9.83 -6.90 18.53
N HIS A 566 9.20 -6.90 17.38
CA HIS A 566 8.72 -5.67 16.76
C HIS A 566 7.69 -4.93 17.63
N MET A 567 6.83 -5.65 18.36
CA MET A 567 5.84 -5.01 19.26
C MET A 567 6.51 -4.27 20.41
N LYS A 568 7.54 -4.89 21.02
CA LYS A 568 8.34 -4.23 22.06
C LYS A 568 9.13 -3.05 21.49
N GLN A 569 9.61 -3.16 20.25
CA GLN A 569 10.32 -2.08 19.58
C GLN A 569 9.41 -0.88 19.30
N ILE A 570 8.17 -1.13 18.80
CA ILE A 570 7.14 -0.09 18.62
C ILE A 570 6.90 0.63 19.95
N TYR A 571 6.69 -0.13 21.02
CA TYR A 571 6.47 0.45 22.34
C TYR A 571 7.67 1.31 22.80
N ALA A 572 8.88 0.79 22.69
CA ALA A 572 10.10 1.51 23.07
C ALA A 572 10.30 2.81 22.25
N ASN A 573 10.06 2.76 20.93
CA ASN A 573 10.16 3.94 20.08
C ASN A 573 9.06 4.97 20.38
N THR A 574 7.82 4.52 20.67
CA THR A 574 6.71 5.38 21.10
C THR A 574 7.07 6.10 22.41
N VAL A 575 7.51 5.36 23.43
CA VAL A 575 7.91 5.95 24.71
C VAL A 575 9.05 6.95 24.52
N ARG A 576 10.07 6.62 23.74
CA ARG A 576 11.18 7.53 23.45
C ARG A 576 10.70 8.84 22.83
N LYS A 577 9.81 8.77 21.83
CA LYS A 577 9.27 9.94 21.14
C LYS A 577 8.42 10.79 22.09
N MET A 578 7.53 10.17 22.87
CA MET A 578 6.73 10.85 23.88
C MET A 578 7.60 11.53 24.96
N MET A 579 8.66 10.87 25.41
CA MET A 579 9.61 11.46 26.37
C MET A 579 10.36 12.65 25.76
N ALA A 580 10.79 12.54 24.50
CA ALA A 580 11.46 13.64 23.80
C ALA A 580 10.54 14.86 23.62
N ALA A 581 9.27 14.64 23.24
CA ALA A 581 8.29 15.70 23.07
C ALA A 581 7.91 16.38 24.39
N ASN A 582 7.92 15.65 25.53
CA ASN A 582 7.48 16.13 26.83
C ASN A 582 8.63 16.36 27.84
N TRP A 583 9.87 16.40 27.37
CA TRP A 583 11.07 16.48 28.26
C TRP A 583 11.01 17.60 29.29
N THR A 584 10.62 18.81 28.89
CA THR A 584 10.51 19.97 29.79
C THR A 584 9.42 19.78 30.85
N SER A 585 8.27 19.22 30.46
CA SER A 585 7.16 18.90 31.37
C SER A 585 7.54 17.80 32.37
N LEU A 586 8.27 16.78 31.92
CA LEU A 586 8.77 15.70 32.76
C LEU A 586 9.81 16.20 33.78
N LEU A 587 10.71 17.11 33.38
CA LEU A 587 11.64 17.75 34.30
C LEU A 587 10.89 18.56 35.36
N LEU A 588 9.92 19.38 34.96
CA LEU A 588 9.12 20.19 35.89
C LEU A 588 8.36 19.31 36.89
N ALA A 589 7.71 18.26 36.41
CA ALA A 589 7.02 17.27 37.26
C ALA A 589 7.96 16.58 38.23
N SER A 590 9.18 16.24 37.80
CA SER A 590 10.22 15.66 38.65
C SER A 590 10.67 16.63 39.74
N PHE A 591 10.86 17.91 39.44
CA PHE A 591 11.19 18.95 40.43
C PHE A 591 10.06 19.15 41.44
N ILE A 592 8.80 19.15 41.00
CA ILE A 592 7.62 19.26 41.88
C ILE A 592 7.56 18.04 42.81
N LEU A 593 7.76 16.82 42.28
CA LEU A 593 7.72 15.59 43.07
C LEU A 593 8.84 15.57 44.13
N ILE A 594 10.06 15.96 43.75
CA ILE A 594 11.20 16.10 44.69
C ILE A 594 10.89 17.13 45.77
N GLY A 595 10.30 18.26 45.39
CA GLY A 595 9.87 19.30 46.35
C GLY A 595 8.82 18.78 47.32
N LEU A 596 7.80 18.07 46.84
CA LEU A 596 6.77 17.45 47.69
C LEU A 596 7.36 16.40 48.64
N MET A 597 8.27 15.55 48.15
CA MET A 597 8.98 14.57 48.99
C MET A 597 9.82 15.27 50.08
N ALA A 598 10.53 16.31 49.72
CA ALA A 598 11.32 17.10 50.72
C ALA A 598 10.43 17.72 51.79
N VAL A 599 9.29 18.29 51.42
CA VAL A 599 8.28 18.82 52.34
C VAL A 599 7.71 17.69 53.23
N PHE A 600 7.39 16.54 52.66
CA PHE A 600 6.87 15.40 53.41
C PHE A 600 7.90 14.87 54.42
N ILE A 601 9.17 14.72 54.01
CA ILE A 601 10.28 14.32 54.89
C ILE A 601 10.46 15.36 56.04
N TYR A 602 10.40 16.65 55.69
CA TYR A 602 10.49 17.73 56.71
C TYR A 602 9.36 17.67 57.73
N ILE A 603 8.12 17.41 57.31
CA ILE A 603 6.95 17.24 58.18
C ILE A 603 7.14 16.04 59.12
N LEU A 604 7.61 14.88 58.59
CA LEU A 604 7.90 13.70 59.40
C LEU A 604 9.02 13.92 60.40
N TYR A 605 10.08 14.66 60.00
CA TYR A 605 11.18 15.01 60.88
C TYR A 605 10.71 15.91 62.01
N ARG A 606 9.84 16.88 61.71
CA ARG A 606 9.29 17.82 62.72
C ARG A 606 8.38 17.09 63.71
N LYS A 607 7.54 16.12 63.26
CA LYS A 607 6.69 15.28 64.13
C LYS A 607 7.48 14.37 65.08
N LYS A 608 8.70 13.99 64.77
CA LYS A 608 9.58 13.21 65.65
C LYS A 608 10.27 14.03 66.74
N ARG A 609 10.25 15.39 66.66
CA ARG A 609 10.87 16.29 67.63
C ARG A 609 9.86 16.92 68.60
N THR A 610 8.59 16.78 68.37
CA THR A 610 7.50 17.08 69.31
C THR A 610 7.00 15.80 69.95
#